data_28411b0e3cfd79435110f7067e1fa915
#
_entry.id   28411b0e3cfd79435110f7067e1fa915
#
_cell.length_a   1.000
_cell.length_b   1.000
_cell.length_c   1.000
_cell.angle_alpha   90.00
_cell.angle_beta   90.00
_cell.angle_gamma   90.00
#
_symmetry.space_group_name_H-M   'P 1'
#
loop_
_entity.id
_entity.type
_entity.pdbx_description
1 polymer ?
#
loop_
_entity_poly.entity_id
_entity_poly.type
_entity_poly.pdbx_seq_one_letter_code
_entity_poly.pdbx_strand_id
1 'polypeptide(L)'
;IKNNYSNGIMVNDIAKHLSVSRSYLYILFNNILGISPKEYLSNFKITKAVELLTLTDYSIEDIANSCGYKNPEVFSSVFKSKFELTPTKYRAANRKEHKEKLKKELKSLDFN
;
A
#
# COMPACT_ATOMS: atom_id res chain seq x y z
N ILE A 1 -3.61 1.32 14.11
CA ILE A 1 -2.79 0.68 13.06
C ILE A 1 -2.31 1.71 12.03
N LYS A 2 -3.20 2.55 11.55
CA LYS A 2 -2.86 3.53 10.52
C LYS A 2 -1.72 4.46 10.90
N ASN A 3 -1.65 4.84 12.15
CA ASN A 3 -0.66 5.82 12.59
C ASN A 3 0.73 5.24 12.81
N ASN A 4 0.86 3.91 12.80
CA ASN A 4 2.11 3.23 13.15
C ASN A 4 2.66 2.31 12.07
N TYR A 5 2.02 2.25 10.90
CA TYR A 5 2.46 1.30 9.86
C TYR A 5 3.90 1.55 9.40
N SER A 6 4.33 2.81 9.36
CA SER A 6 5.68 3.18 8.94
C SER A 6 6.74 2.83 9.98
N ASN A 7 6.33 2.53 11.20
CA ASN A 7 7.24 2.13 12.28
C ASN A 7 7.47 0.63 12.34
N GLY A 8 7.04 -0.10 11.30
CA GLY A 8 7.25 -1.54 11.26
C GLY A 8 6.38 -2.32 12.21
N ILE A 9 5.11 -2.00 12.24
CA ILE A 9 4.14 -2.67 13.12
C ILE A 9 4.13 -4.18 12.86
N MET A 10 4.14 -4.96 13.93
CA MET A 10 4.16 -6.42 13.87
C MET A 10 2.83 -6.98 14.34
N VAL A 11 2.56 -8.24 13.99
CA VAL A 11 1.33 -8.94 14.41
C VAL A 11 1.12 -8.88 15.92
N ASN A 12 2.21 -9.02 16.68
CA ASN A 12 2.14 -8.92 18.15
C ASN A 12 1.65 -7.56 18.62
N ASP A 13 2.06 -6.49 17.94
CA ASP A 13 1.65 -5.13 18.29
C ASP A 13 0.15 -4.93 18.04
N ILE A 14 -0.37 -5.53 16.97
CA ILE A 14 -1.79 -5.49 16.65
C ILE A 14 -2.58 -6.21 17.75
N ALA A 15 -2.15 -7.41 18.12
CA ALA A 15 -2.79 -8.20 19.17
C ALA A 15 -2.79 -7.45 20.50
N LYS A 16 -1.67 -6.83 20.84
CA LYS A 16 -1.52 -6.05 22.07
C LYS A 16 -2.45 -4.83 22.07
N HIS A 17 -2.53 -4.14 20.96
CA HIS A 17 -3.40 -2.97 20.82
C HIS A 17 -4.88 -3.34 21.01
N LEU A 18 -5.29 -4.49 20.51
CA LEU A 18 -6.66 -4.97 20.62
C LEU A 18 -6.93 -5.72 21.93
N SER A 19 -5.91 -5.86 22.77
CA SER A 19 -6.01 -6.58 24.06
C SER A 19 -6.45 -8.02 23.90
N VAL A 20 -5.95 -8.69 22.87
CA VAL A 20 -6.25 -10.10 22.57
C VAL A 20 -4.96 -10.89 22.44
N SER A 21 -5.04 -12.20 22.58
CA SER A 21 -3.89 -13.06 22.32
C SER A 21 -3.62 -13.15 20.83
N ARG A 22 -2.38 -13.47 20.48
CA ARG A 22 -1.99 -13.64 19.08
C ARG A 22 -2.83 -14.75 18.41
N SER A 23 -3.06 -15.85 19.11
CA SER A 23 -3.86 -16.95 18.59
C SER A 23 -5.30 -16.53 18.31
N TYR A 24 -5.89 -15.75 19.22
CA TYR A 24 -7.25 -15.25 19.04
C TYR A 24 -7.33 -14.29 17.87
N LEU A 25 -6.31 -13.44 17.72
CA LEU A 25 -6.23 -12.51 16.60
C LEU A 25 -6.25 -13.24 15.25
N TYR A 26 -5.48 -14.33 15.13
CA TYR A 26 -5.48 -15.15 13.91
C TYR A 26 -6.86 -15.73 13.62
N ILE A 27 -7.55 -16.20 14.66
CA ILE A 27 -8.91 -16.75 14.51
C ILE A 27 -9.87 -15.66 14.02
N LEU A 28 -9.81 -14.46 14.62
CA LEU A 28 -10.66 -13.36 14.24
C LEU A 28 -10.46 -12.96 12.78
N PHE A 29 -9.20 -12.77 12.36
CA PHE A 29 -8.92 -12.37 10.99
C PHE A 29 -9.36 -13.45 10.00
N ASN A 30 -9.09 -14.70 10.30
CA ASN A 30 -9.45 -15.81 9.42
C ASN A 30 -10.96 -15.91 9.26
N ASN A 31 -11.71 -15.77 10.35
CA ASN A 31 -13.17 -15.92 10.33
C ASN A 31 -13.89 -14.71 9.73
N ILE A 32 -13.37 -13.50 9.95
CA ILE A 32 -14.04 -12.26 9.51
C ILE A 32 -13.56 -11.83 8.14
N LEU A 33 -12.25 -11.84 7.90
CA LEU A 33 -11.65 -11.31 6.69
C LEU A 33 -11.16 -12.38 5.71
N GLY A 34 -11.04 -13.62 6.17
CA GLY A 34 -10.51 -14.69 5.34
C GLY A 34 -9.01 -14.61 5.09
N ILE A 35 -8.31 -13.74 5.80
CA ILE A 35 -6.85 -13.57 5.65
C ILE A 35 -6.20 -13.49 7.03
N SER A 36 -4.88 -13.73 7.08
CA SER A 36 -4.13 -13.62 8.33
C SER A 36 -3.86 -12.16 8.68
N PRO A 37 -3.58 -11.85 9.96
CA PRO A 37 -3.17 -10.50 10.35
C PRO A 37 -1.92 -10.02 9.59
N LYS A 38 -0.99 -10.92 9.33
CA LYS A 38 0.22 -10.60 8.58
C LYS A 38 -0.10 -10.19 7.14
N GLU A 39 -0.99 -10.92 6.50
CA GLU A 39 -1.44 -10.62 5.15
C GLU A 39 -2.21 -9.30 5.11
N TYR A 40 -3.07 -9.06 6.09
CA TYR A 40 -3.79 -7.80 6.21
C TYR A 40 -2.83 -6.62 6.32
N LEU A 41 -1.80 -6.74 7.16
CA LEU A 41 -0.81 -5.69 7.33
C LEU A 41 -0.02 -5.45 6.03
N SER A 42 0.35 -6.52 5.35
CA SER A 42 1.05 -6.43 4.06
C SER A 42 0.20 -5.68 3.04
N ASN A 43 -1.08 -6.02 2.94
CA ASN A 43 -2.01 -5.35 2.02
C ASN A 43 -2.17 -3.87 2.39
N PHE A 44 -2.21 -3.55 3.67
CA PHE A 44 -2.30 -2.17 4.14
C PHE A 44 -1.08 -1.35 3.72
N LYS A 45 0.11 -1.91 3.91
CA LYS A 45 1.36 -1.25 3.51
C LYS A 45 1.40 -1.00 2.00
N ILE A 46 1.00 -1.97 1.21
CA ILE A 46 1.01 -1.86 -0.25
C ILE A 46 -0.03 -0.84 -0.73
N THR A 47 -1.19 -0.79 -0.10
CA THR A 47 -2.22 0.22 -0.43
C THR A 47 -1.68 1.63 -0.18
N LYS A 48 -0.96 1.82 0.93
CA LYS A 48 -0.33 3.11 1.21
C LYS A 48 0.74 3.46 0.18
N ALA A 49 1.49 2.45 -0.26
CA ALA A 49 2.49 2.65 -1.31
C ALA A 49 1.85 3.11 -2.62
N VAL A 50 0.71 2.54 -2.99
CA VAL A 50 -0.03 2.98 -4.19
C VAL A 50 -0.41 4.45 -4.09
N GLU A 51 -0.91 4.89 -2.93
CA GLU A 51 -1.22 6.30 -2.72
C GLU A 51 0.01 7.18 -2.94
N LEU A 52 1.13 6.84 -2.32
CA LEU A 52 2.34 7.63 -2.42
C LEU A 52 2.91 7.64 -3.84
N LEU A 53 2.82 6.51 -4.54
CA LEU A 53 3.27 6.41 -5.93
C LEU A 53 2.44 7.31 -6.86
N THR A 54 1.14 7.39 -6.63
CA THR A 54 0.23 8.13 -7.51
C THR A 54 0.11 9.60 -7.15
N LEU A 55 0.22 9.94 -5.87
CA LEU A 55 -0.04 11.31 -5.39
C LEU A 55 1.21 12.12 -5.08
N THR A 56 2.38 11.51 -5.04
CA THR A 56 3.62 12.20 -4.69
C THR A 56 4.73 11.94 -5.71
N ASP A 57 5.79 12.73 -5.62
CA ASP A 57 7.02 12.52 -6.38
C ASP A 57 8.13 11.88 -5.52
N TYR A 58 7.76 11.33 -4.38
CA TYR A 58 8.73 10.67 -3.50
C TYR A 58 9.46 9.56 -4.24
N SER A 59 10.73 9.39 -3.92
CA SER A 59 11.52 8.29 -4.48
C SER A 59 10.95 6.94 -4.06
N ILE A 60 11.23 5.91 -4.84
CA ILE A 60 10.78 4.56 -4.48
C ILE A 60 11.36 4.13 -3.14
N GLU A 61 12.61 4.51 -2.86
CA GLU A 61 13.25 4.23 -1.57
C GLU A 61 12.50 4.91 -0.41
N ASP A 62 12.15 6.18 -0.58
CA ASP A 62 11.42 6.91 0.46
C ASP A 62 10.03 6.32 0.68
N ILE A 63 9.37 5.91 -0.39
CA ILE A 63 8.06 5.27 -0.29
C ILE A 63 8.17 3.93 0.46
N ALA A 64 9.17 3.12 0.12
CA ALA A 64 9.39 1.86 0.80
C ALA A 64 9.60 2.08 2.30
N ASN A 65 10.45 3.04 2.67
CA ASN A 65 10.71 3.37 4.07
C ASN A 65 9.45 3.87 4.78
N SER A 66 8.68 4.74 4.12
CA SER A 66 7.44 5.27 4.69
C SER A 66 6.39 4.21 4.94
N CYS A 67 6.44 3.13 4.18
CA CYS A 67 5.49 2.02 4.33
C CYS A 67 6.01 0.92 5.26
N GLY A 68 7.16 1.13 5.90
CA GLY A 68 7.71 0.19 6.86
C GLY A 68 8.58 -0.91 6.27
N TYR A 69 9.03 -0.75 5.03
CA TYR A 69 9.98 -1.68 4.41
C TYR A 69 11.39 -1.14 4.59
N LYS A 70 12.23 -1.91 5.25
CA LYS A 70 13.63 -1.51 5.47
C LYS A 70 14.48 -1.65 4.22
N ASN A 71 14.07 -2.51 3.31
CA ASN A 71 14.80 -2.82 2.10
C ASN A 71 13.94 -2.50 0.89
N PRO A 72 14.33 -1.52 0.04
CA PRO A 72 13.55 -1.16 -1.14
C PRO A 72 13.40 -2.30 -2.14
N GLU A 73 14.37 -3.22 -2.19
CA GLU A 73 14.32 -4.36 -3.10
C GLU A 73 13.22 -5.33 -2.69
N VAL A 74 13.07 -5.56 -1.38
CA VAL A 74 11.98 -6.40 -0.85
C VAL A 74 10.64 -5.74 -1.16
N PHE A 75 10.54 -4.44 -0.95
CA PHE A 75 9.35 -3.68 -1.29
C PHE A 75 8.98 -3.85 -2.75
N SER A 76 9.93 -3.63 -3.65
CA SER A 76 9.71 -3.74 -5.09
C SER A 76 9.27 -5.14 -5.50
N SER A 77 9.86 -6.16 -4.90
CA SER A 77 9.51 -7.56 -5.15
C SER A 77 8.08 -7.88 -4.71
N VAL A 78 7.70 -7.45 -3.51
CA VAL A 78 6.33 -7.64 -2.99
C VAL A 78 5.33 -6.89 -3.87
N PHE A 79 5.65 -5.66 -4.24
CA PHE A 79 4.79 -4.84 -5.09
C PHE A 79 4.57 -5.50 -6.46
N LYS A 80 5.65 -5.92 -7.10
CA LYS A 80 5.57 -6.58 -8.41
C LYS A 80 4.77 -7.87 -8.36
N SER A 81 4.90 -8.62 -7.27
CA SER A 81 4.14 -9.85 -7.07
C SER A 81 2.62 -9.58 -7.04
N LYS A 82 2.20 -8.44 -6.52
CA LYS A 82 0.78 -8.08 -6.42
C LYS A 82 0.23 -7.39 -7.68
N PHE A 83 1.02 -6.55 -8.32
CA PHE A 83 0.55 -5.72 -9.42
C PHE A 83 1.15 -6.07 -10.78
N GLU A 84 2.05 -7.05 -10.81
CA GLU A 84 2.74 -7.48 -12.05
C GLU A 84 3.62 -6.40 -12.69
N LEU A 85 3.77 -5.25 -12.01
CA LEU A 85 4.62 -4.15 -12.44
C LEU A 85 5.51 -3.72 -11.28
N THR A 86 6.71 -3.27 -11.59
CA THR A 86 7.55 -2.64 -10.58
C THR A 86 6.91 -1.32 -10.13
N PRO A 87 7.24 -0.83 -8.94
CA PRO A 87 6.71 0.47 -8.49
C PRO A 87 6.95 1.60 -9.48
N THR A 88 8.14 1.65 -10.08
CA THR A 88 8.49 2.69 -11.06
C THR A 88 7.60 2.59 -12.31
N LYS A 89 7.41 1.41 -12.83
CA LYS A 89 6.56 1.20 -14.01
C LYS A 89 5.09 1.48 -13.69
N TYR A 90 4.66 1.09 -12.51
CA TYR A 90 3.30 1.35 -12.06
C TYR A 90 3.04 2.86 -12.01
N ARG A 91 3.96 3.61 -11.41
CA ARG A 91 3.85 5.08 -11.34
C ARG A 91 3.73 5.70 -12.72
N ALA A 92 4.60 5.30 -13.63
CA ALA A 92 4.62 5.84 -15.00
C ALA A 92 3.32 5.56 -15.73
N ALA A 93 2.84 4.33 -15.69
CA ALA A 93 1.61 3.92 -16.34
C ALA A 93 0.40 4.65 -15.76
N ASN A 94 0.33 4.74 -14.43
CA ASN A 94 -0.78 5.38 -13.74
C ASN A 94 -0.87 6.88 -14.05
N ARG A 95 0.27 7.56 -14.06
CA ARG A 95 0.33 9.00 -14.37
C ARG A 95 -0.08 9.28 -15.80
N LYS A 96 0.34 8.46 -16.73
CA LYS A 96 -0.04 8.61 -18.12
C LYS A 96 -1.55 8.46 -18.30
N GLU A 97 -2.13 7.43 -17.71
CA GLU A 97 -3.56 7.16 -17.77
C GLU A 97 -4.36 8.30 -17.13
N HIS A 98 -3.94 8.76 -15.96
CA HIS A 98 -4.59 9.86 -15.25
C HIS A 98 -4.53 11.17 -16.06
N LYS A 99 -3.40 11.44 -16.68
CA LYS A 99 -3.22 12.62 -17.53
C LYS A 99 -4.16 12.59 -18.72
N GLU A 100 -4.27 11.45 -19.39
CA GLU A 100 -5.17 11.28 -20.52
C GLU A 100 -6.64 11.46 -20.10
N LYS A 101 -7.00 10.93 -18.97
CA LYS A 101 -8.35 11.07 -18.43
C LYS A 101 -8.68 12.53 -18.14
N LEU A 102 -7.77 13.25 -17.52
CA LEU A 102 -7.95 14.68 -17.24
C LEU A 102 -8.10 15.50 -18.51
N LYS A 103 -7.32 15.19 -19.53
CA LYS A 103 -7.44 15.87 -20.82
C LYS A 103 -8.83 15.69 -21.41
N LYS A 104 -9.37 14.49 -21.38
CA LYS A 104 -10.71 14.22 -21.88
C LYS A 104 -11.77 14.97 -21.10
N GLU A 105 -11.65 15.01 -19.78
CA GLU A 105 -12.60 15.72 -18.91
C GLU A 105 -12.58 17.21 -19.18
N LEU A 106 -11.38 17.79 -19.34
CA LEU A 106 -11.24 19.22 -19.64
C LEU A 106 -11.83 19.57 -20.99
N LYS A 107 -11.65 18.72 -21.99
CA LYS A 107 -12.27 18.94 -23.30
C LYS A 107 -13.78 18.86 -23.26
N SER A 108 -14.33 17.96 -22.47
CA SER A 108 -15.77 17.77 -22.35
C SER A 108 -16.46 18.95 -21.67
N LEU A 109 -15.74 19.75 -20.88
CA LEU A 109 -16.29 20.92 -20.22
C LEU A 109 -16.49 22.10 -21.15
N ASP A 110 -15.87 22.08 -22.30
CA ASP A 110 -16.05 23.08 -23.35
C ASP A 110 -15.98 24.52 -22.88
N PHE A 111 -14.80 24.96 -22.53
CA PHE A 111 -14.54 26.32 -22.02
C PHE A 111 -14.46 27.38 -23.11
N ASN A 112 -14.95 27.17 -24.24
CA ASN A 112 -14.93 28.16 -25.33
C ASN A 112 -15.99 29.22 -25.19
#